data_059b5d2fd2cb7cd512f407a9b9f99c7f
#
_entry.id   059b5d2fd2cb7cd512f407a9b9f99c7f
#
_cell.length_a   1.000
_cell.length_b   1.000
_cell.length_c   1.000
_cell.angle_alpha   90.00
_cell.angle_beta   90.00
_cell.angle_gamma   90.00
#
_symmetry.space_group_name_H-M   'P 1'
#
loop_
_entity.id
_entity.type
_entity.pdbx_description
1 polymer ?
#
loop_
_entity_poly.entity_id
_entity_poly.type
_entity_poly.pdbx_seq_one_letter_code
_entity_poly.pdbx_strand_id
1 'polypeptide(L)'
;AFKNLGKVNTMGIETRTSLDFSKLNKFLPNIDVTYSFLHTEVIDGEIISNVSGSVGSQVSIEGKELPYAPTHTLLAGIYKNFGDKASIRLDVKYVSEVYTDFENIKRTDNIGIQGPVPEYAILNLSTNYKFNEKTKLYISGKNITDESYIGSRLHSNPGQKEAGLSSGIIIGPRRQINIGL
;
A
#
# COMPACT_ATOMS: atom_id res chain seq x y z
N ALA A 1 -5.77 -13.38 -23.47
CA ALA A 1 -6.73 -14.47 -23.24
C ALA A 1 -7.01 -14.54 -21.74
N PHE A 2 -8.27 -14.62 -21.35
CA PHE A 2 -8.68 -14.89 -19.97
C PHE A 2 -8.51 -16.40 -19.72
N LYS A 3 -7.78 -16.77 -18.65
CA LYS A 3 -7.62 -18.15 -18.22
C LYS A 3 -8.21 -18.29 -16.82
N ASN A 4 -8.95 -19.35 -16.57
CA ASN A 4 -9.35 -19.69 -15.21
C ASN A 4 -8.10 -20.19 -14.46
N LEU A 5 -7.75 -19.53 -13.34
CA LEU A 5 -6.57 -19.87 -12.53
C LEU A 5 -6.82 -21.03 -11.56
N GLY A 6 -8.07 -21.53 -11.47
CA GLY A 6 -8.40 -22.61 -10.56
C GLY A 6 -9.20 -22.14 -9.34
N LYS A 7 -8.97 -22.74 -8.17
CA LYS A 7 -9.70 -22.52 -6.93
C LYS A 7 -8.83 -21.76 -5.92
N VAL A 8 -9.39 -20.72 -5.32
CA VAL A 8 -8.70 -19.90 -4.31
C VAL A 8 -9.53 -19.87 -3.02
N ASN A 9 -8.86 -19.95 -1.90
CA ASN A 9 -9.40 -19.67 -0.58
C ASN A 9 -8.96 -18.26 -0.15
N THR A 10 -9.90 -17.47 0.34
CA THR A 10 -9.63 -16.11 0.85
C THR A 10 -10.37 -15.93 2.17
N MET A 11 -9.63 -15.53 3.20
CA MET A 11 -10.14 -15.32 4.54
C MET A 11 -9.52 -14.04 5.12
N GLY A 12 -10.32 -13.22 5.81
CA GLY A 12 -9.80 -11.99 6.38
C GLY A 12 -10.64 -11.45 7.52
N ILE A 13 -10.05 -10.51 8.24
CA ILE A 13 -10.68 -9.74 9.32
C ILE A 13 -10.36 -8.27 9.09
N GLU A 14 -11.39 -7.45 9.10
CA GLU A 14 -11.25 -6.00 9.09
C GLU A 14 -11.80 -5.42 10.38
N THR A 15 -11.04 -4.53 11.01
CA THR A 15 -11.46 -3.81 12.21
C THR A 15 -11.31 -2.31 12.04
N ARG A 16 -12.25 -1.56 12.59
CA ARG A 16 -12.16 -0.11 12.68
C ARG A 16 -12.51 0.33 14.09
N THR A 17 -11.63 1.10 14.70
CA THR A 17 -11.77 1.64 16.04
C THR A 17 -11.55 3.13 16.01
N SER A 18 -12.47 3.89 16.63
CA SER A 18 -12.34 5.34 16.82
C SER A 18 -12.49 5.64 18.30
N LEU A 19 -11.50 6.32 18.86
CA LEU A 19 -11.44 6.70 20.27
C LEU A 19 -11.54 8.21 20.39
N ASP A 20 -12.64 8.69 20.93
CA ASP A 20 -12.86 10.11 21.21
C ASP A 20 -12.51 10.44 22.67
N PHE A 21 -11.28 10.90 22.87
CA PHE A 21 -10.78 11.31 24.18
C PHE A 21 -11.17 12.76 24.53
N SER A 22 -11.74 13.52 23.61
CA SER A 22 -12.15 14.90 23.87
C SER A 22 -13.21 15.01 24.97
N LYS A 23 -14.01 13.95 25.16
CA LYS A 23 -15.02 13.82 26.22
C LYS A 23 -14.41 13.66 27.62
N LEU A 24 -13.21 13.07 27.70
CA LEU A 24 -12.46 12.90 28.94
C LEU A 24 -11.67 14.16 29.28
N ASN A 25 -10.95 14.69 28.32
CA ASN A 25 -10.18 15.92 28.44
C ASN A 25 -10.05 16.59 27.07
N LYS A 26 -10.48 17.86 26.98
CA LYS A 26 -10.42 18.65 25.75
C LYS A 26 -9.01 18.85 25.18
N PHE A 27 -7.97 18.57 25.95
CA PHE A 27 -6.58 18.66 25.51
C PHE A 27 -6.07 17.36 24.86
N LEU A 28 -6.74 16.22 25.05
CA LEU A 28 -6.34 14.97 24.45
C LEU A 28 -6.71 14.91 22.95
N PRO A 29 -5.86 14.32 22.11
CA PRO A 29 -6.20 14.04 20.71
C PRO A 29 -7.14 12.83 20.63
N ASN A 30 -7.84 12.70 19.52
CA ASN A 30 -8.60 11.52 19.15
C ASN A 30 -7.76 10.59 18.30
N ILE A 31 -8.09 9.31 18.31
CA ILE A 31 -7.34 8.26 17.60
C ILE A 31 -8.32 7.43 16.75
N ASP A 32 -7.94 7.21 15.49
CA ASP A 32 -8.59 6.28 14.59
C ASP A 32 -7.61 5.18 14.19
N VAL A 33 -8.06 3.93 14.21
CA VAL A 33 -7.27 2.80 13.74
C VAL A 33 -8.16 1.93 12.86
N THR A 34 -7.67 1.62 11.67
CA THR A 34 -8.24 0.61 10.78
C THR A 34 -7.17 -0.43 10.49
N TYR A 35 -7.48 -1.68 10.75
CA TYR A 35 -6.58 -2.78 10.50
C TYR A 35 -7.29 -3.84 9.68
N SER A 36 -6.61 -4.35 8.65
CA SER A 36 -7.05 -5.47 7.84
C SER A 36 -6.01 -6.58 7.87
N PHE A 37 -6.46 -7.78 8.15
CA PHE A 37 -5.73 -9.03 7.96
C PHE A 37 -6.40 -9.78 6.81
N LEU A 38 -5.60 -10.21 5.83
CA LEU A 38 -6.06 -10.98 4.67
C LEU A 38 -5.13 -12.18 4.46
N HIS A 39 -5.70 -13.37 4.50
CA HIS A 39 -5.02 -14.60 4.09
C HIS A 39 -5.60 -15.07 2.76
N THR A 40 -4.73 -15.38 1.81
CA THR A 40 -5.11 -15.91 0.49
C THR A 40 -4.27 -17.13 0.19
N GLU A 41 -4.90 -18.16 -0.38
CA GLU A 41 -4.22 -19.40 -0.75
C GLU A 41 -4.86 -20.00 -2.00
N VAL A 42 -4.06 -20.32 -2.99
CA VAL A 42 -4.51 -21.08 -4.15
C VAL A 42 -4.62 -22.54 -3.75
N ILE A 43 -5.84 -23.10 -3.83
CA ILE A 43 -6.12 -24.50 -3.46
C ILE A 43 -5.82 -25.44 -4.63
N ASP A 44 -6.05 -24.97 -5.85
CA ASP A 44 -5.80 -25.71 -7.09
C ASP A 44 -5.60 -24.72 -8.22
N GLY A 45 -4.57 -24.92 -9.03
CA GLY A 45 -4.31 -24.07 -10.18
C GLY A 45 -2.94 -24.29 -10.80
N GLU A 46 -2.86 -23.98 -12.08
CA GLU A 46 -1.63 -24.07 -12.87
C GLU A 46 -1.50 -22.86 -13.79
N ILE A 47 -0.28 -22.42 -13.98
CA ILE A 47 0.05 -21.34 -14.90
C ILE A 47 1.22 -21.73 -15.80
N ILE A 48 1.44 -20.94 -16.86
CA ILE A 48 2.67 -21.01 -17.64
C ILE A 48 3.66 -20.07 -16.99
N SER A 49 4.79 -20.60 -16.55
CA SER A 49 5.85 -19.84 -15.88
C SER A 49 6.52 -18.86 -16.83
N ASN A 50 6.80 -17.65 -16.30
CA ASN A 50 7.65 -16.65 -16.92
C ASN A 50 8.98 -16.49 -16.18
N VAL A 51 9.26 -17.36 -15.21
CA VAL A 51 10.50 -17.31 -14.42
C VAL A 51 11.67 -17.83 -15.23
N SER A 52 12.81 -17.13 -15.14
CA SER A 52 14.06 -17.58 -15.77
C SER A 52 14.42 -19.00 -15.37
N GLY A 53 14.64 -19.86 -16.33
CA GLY A 53 14.92 -21.30 -16.15
C GLY A 53 13.69 -22.20 -16.27
N SER A 54 12.48 -21.67 -16.18
CA SER A 54 11.20 -22.41 -16.36
C SER A 54 10.22 -21.74 -17.32
N VAL A 55 10.70 -20.76 -18.10
CA VAL A 55 9.85 -20.03 -19.07
C VAL A 55 9.15 -20.99 -20.02
N GLY A 56 7.83 -20.87 -20.11
CA GLY A 56 6.99 -21.71 -20.97
C GLY A 56 6.58 -23.05 -20.36
N SER A 57 7.13 -23.44 -19.19
CA SER A 57 6.71 -24.65 -18.48
C SER A 57 5.41 -24.42 -17.74
N GLN A 58 4.58 -25.46 -17.69
CA GLN A 58 3.39 -25.46 -16.83
C GLN A 58 3.82 -25.77 -15.39
N VAL A 59 3.43 -24.90 -14.45
CA VAL A 59 3.78 -25.02 -13.04
C VAL A 59 2.54 -24.94 -12.17
N SER A 60 2.49 -25.74 -11.12
CA SER A 60 1.45 -25.65 -10.10
C SER A 60 1.67 -24.40 -9.23
N ILE A 61 0.58 -23.74 -8.91
CA ILE A 61 0.54 -22.62 -7.98
C ILE A 61 -0.23 -22.94 -6.70
N GLU A 62 -0.47 -24.22 -6.42
CA GLU A 62 -1.08 -24.70 -5.18
C GLU A 62 -0.26 -24.24 -3.96
N GLY A 63 -0.92 -23.80 -2.90
CA GLY A 63 -0.30 -23.25 -1.69
C GLY A 63 0.31 -21.87 -1.85
N LYS A 64 0.16 -21.22 -3.01
CA LYS A 64 0.66 -19.86 -3.25
C LYS A 64 -0.36 -18.80 -2.84
N GLU A 65 0.15 -17.63 -2.45
CA GLU A 65 -0.65 -16.45 -2.16
C GLU A 65 -1.04 -15.71 -3.45
N LEU A 66 -2.17 -15.00 -3.41
CA LEU A 66 -2.56 -14.13 -4.51
C LEU A 66 -1.62 -12.92 -4.63
N PRO A 67 -1.25 -12.54 -5.86
CA PRO A 67 -0.49 -11.32 -6.08
C PRO A 67 -1.23 -10.08 -5.60
N TYR A 68 -0.48 -9.09 -5.10
CA TYR A 68 -0.98 -7.80 -4.63
C TYR A 68 -2.06 -7.88 -3.53
N ALA A 69 -2.05 -8.97 -2.76
CA ALA A 69 -2.93 -9.19 -1.62
C ALA A 69 -2.13 -9.10 -0.30
N PRO A 70 -1.90 -7.89 0.26
CA PRO A 70 -1.10 -7.75 1.48
C PRO A 70 -1.78 -8.44 2.65
N THR A 71 -1.01 -9.24 3.40
CA THR A 71 -1.51 -9.93 4.59
C THR A 71 -1.92 -8.95 5.68
N HIS A 72 -1.20 -7.83 5.81
CA HIS A 72 -1.48 -6.81 6.81
C HIS A 72 -1.54 -5.42 6.19
N THR A 73 -2.62 -4.71 6.48
CA THR A 73 -2.74 -3.27 6.20
C THR A 73 -3.18 -2.54 7.46
N LEU A 74 -2.46 -1.50 7.84
CA LEU A 74 -2.78 -0.64 8.98
C LEU A 74 -2.89 0.81 8.53
N LEU A 75 -3.98 1.45 8.94
CA LEU A 75 -4.16 2.90 8.89
C LEU A 75 -4.38 3.37 10.32
N ALA A 76 -3.50 4.18 10.86
CA ALA A 76 -3.64 4.76 12.18
C ALA A 76 -3.52 6.28 12.10
N GLY A 77 -4.46 6.98 12.72
CA GLY A 77 -4.50 8.44 12.72
C GLY A 77 -4.69 9.01 14.12
N ILE A 78 -3.97 10.07 14.40
CA ILE A 78 -4.17 10.94 15.55
C ILE A 78 -4.68 12.28 15.05
N TYR A 79 -5.78 12.78 15.62
CA TYR A 79 -6.29 14.09 15.21
C TYR A 79 -6.78 14.93 16.40
N LYS A 80 -6.68 16.24 16.25
CA LYS A 80 -7.11 17.22 17.23
C LYS A 80 -7.81 18.38 16.56
N ASN A 81 -8.98 18.73 17.10
CA ASN A 81 -9.69 19.96 16.78
C ASN A 81 -9.44 21.00 17.87
N PHE A 82 -9.19 22.24 17.47
CA PHE A 82 -9.01 23.39 18.33
C PHE A 82 -10.21 24.33 18.15
N GLY A 83 -11.36 23.90 18.71
CA GLY A 83 -12.64 24.52 18.44
C GLY A 83 -12.98 24.47 16.95
N ASP A 84 -13.64 25.52 16.46
CA ASP A 84 -14.01 25.65 15.04
C ASP A 84 -12.91 26.33 14.19
N LYS A 85 -11.79 26.70 14.82
CA LYS A 85 -10.74 27.50 14.18
C LYS A 85 -9.67 26.67 13.49
N ALA A 86 -9.28 25.54 14.08
CA ALA A 86 -8.16 24.77 13.56
C ALA A 86 -8.34 23.28 13.78
N SER A 87 -7.71 22.49 12.94
CA SER A 87 -7.52 21.05 13.17
C SER A 87 -6.14 20.61 12.67
N ILE A 88 -5.63 19.60 13.29
CA ILE A 88 -4.43 18.88 12.86
C ILE A 88 -4.70 17.39 12.86
N ARG A 89 -4.18 16.67 11.85
CA ARG A 89 -4.27 15.23 11.74
C ARG A 89 -2.96 14.67 11.23
N LEU A 90 -2.47 13.64 11.88
CA LEU A 90 -1.30 12.87 11.50
C LEU A 90 -1.76 11.43 11.25
N ASP A 91 -1.44 10.86 10.09
CA ASP A 91 -1.81 9.52 9.69
C ASP A 91 -0.59 8.70 9.30
N VAL A 92 -0.55 7.46 9.77
CA VAL A 92 0.38 6.43 9.32
C VAL A 92 -0.39 5.42 8.47
N LYS A 93 0.16 5.06 7.31
CA LYS A 93 -0.27 3.90 6.51
C LYS A 93 0.89 2.91 6.46
N TYR A 94 0.64 1.68 6.91
CA TYR A 94 1.53 0.54 6.75
C TYR A 94 0.89 -0.51 5.84
N VAL A 95 1.71 -1.11 4.97
CA VAL A 95 1.33 -2.23 4.11
C VAL A 95 2.46 -3.26 4.20
N SER A 96 2.12 -4.52 4.51
CA SER A 96 3.08 -5.61 4.53
C SER A 96 3.62 -5.93 3.14
N GLU A 97 4.73 -6.66 3.09
CA GLU A 97 5.26 -7.22 1.84
C GLU A 97 4.16 -7.99 1.09
N VAL A 98 4.18 -7.90 -0.25
CA VAL A 98 3.28 -8.65 -1.13
C VAL A 98 4.05 -9.27 -2.28
N TYR A 99 3.64 -10.48 -2.67
CA TYR A 99 4.06 -11.06 -3.94
C TYR A 99 3.41 -10.32 -5.11
N THR A 100 4.11 -10.29 -6.22
CA THR A 100 3.64 -9.58 -7.41
C THR A 100 3.23 -10.55 -8.53
N ASP A 101 3.47 -11.84 -8.34
CA ASP A 101 3.19 -12.92 -9.27
C ASP A 101 2.61 -14.15 -8.55
N PHE A 102 1.98 -15.06 -9.31
CA PHE A 102 1.36 -16.26 -8.78
C PHE A 102 2.36 -17.35 -8.37
N GLU A 103 3.62 -17.27 -8.78
CA GLU A 103 4.67 -18.22 -8.35
C GLU A 103 5.27 -17.81 -6.99
N ASN A 104 4.92 -16.64 -6.47
CA ASN A 104 5.42 -16.06 -5.23
C ASN A 104 6.95 -15.97 -5.21
N ILE A 105 7.52 -15.39 -6.27
CA ILE A 105 8.95 -15.26 -6.42
C ILE A 105 9.50 -14.29 -5.37
N LYS A 106 10.44 -14.77 -4.55
CA LYS A 106 11.08 -13.97 -3.50
C LYS A 106 12.30 -13.20 -3.97
N ARG A 107 12.92 -13.66 -5.05
CA ARG A 107 14.16 -13.06 -5.55
C ARG A 107 13.87 -12.05 -6.64
N THR A 108 14.37 -10.85 -6.46
CA THR A 108 14.30 -9.80 -7.48
C THR A 108 15.26 -10.12 -8.63
N ASP A 109 14.82 -9.97 -9.86
CA ASP A 109 15.65 -10.05 -11.04
C ASP A 109 16.41 -8.73 -11.30
N ASN A 110 17.36 -8.76 -12.24
CA ASN A 110 18.22 -7.60 -12.53
C ASN A 110 17.48 -6.42 -13.18
N ILE A 111 16.29 -6.65 -13.73
CA ILE A 111 15.48 -5.61 -14.39
C ILE A 111 14.27 -5.18 -13.54
N GLY A 112 14.11 -5.77 -12.34
CA GLY A 112 13.07 -5.39 -11.38
C GLY A 112 11.66 -5.82 -11.72
N ILE A 113 11.46 -6.73 -12.70
CA ILE A 113 10.14 -7.25 -13.10
C ILE A 113 9.64 -8.28 -12.09
N GLN A 114 10.54 -9.13 -11.58
CA GLN A 114 10.23 -10.20 -10.62
C GLN A 114 10.58 -9.81 -9.18
N GLY A 115 9.94 -10.46 -8.23
CA GLY A 115 10.16 -10.31 -6.81
C GLY A 115 9.03 -9.57 -6.10
N PRO A 116 9.01 -9.59 -4.76
CA PRO A 116 7.96 -8.95 -3.98
C PRO A 116 8.05 -7.42 -4.03
N VAL A 117 6.96 -6.77 -3.70
CA VAL A 117 6.97 -5.39 -3.22
C VAL A 117 7.23 -5.44 -1.73
N PRO A 118 8.35 -4.88 -1.24
CA PRO A 118 8.66 -4.84 0.18
C PRO A 118 7.60 -4.07 0.98
N GLU A 119 7.50 -4.38 2.27
CA GLU A 119 6.67 -3.61 3.18
C GLU A 119 7.09 -2.13 3.22
N TYR A 120 6.14 -1.27 3.49
CA TYR A 120 6.42 0.15 3.65
C TYR A 120 5.47 0.82 4.64
N ALA A 121 5.93 1.92 5.22
CA ALA A 121 5.12 2.80 6.05
C ALA A 121 5.30 4.25 5.60
N ILE A 122 4.20 4.97 5.40
CA ILE A 122 4.21 6.40 5.04
C ILE A 122 3.45 7.21 6.07
N LEU A 123 3.96 8.42 6.32
CA LEU A 123 3.39 9.36 7.26
C LEU A 123 2.79 10.54 6.49
N ASN A 124 1.53 10.87 6.81
CA ASN A 124 0.83 11.99 6.21
C ASN A 124 0.42 13.00 7.31
N LEU A 125 0.42 14.26 6.97
CA LEU A 125 -0.02 15.36 7.84
C LEU A 125 -1.07 16.19 7.12
N SER A 126 -2.13 16.55 7.81
CA SER A 126 -3.06 17.56 7.32
C SER A 126 -3.44 18.54 8.43
N THR A 127 -3.59 19.79 8.06
CA THR A 127 -4.04 20.83 8.98
C THR A 127 -4.90 21.84 8.23
N ASN A 128 -5.82 22.42 8.95
CA ASN A 128 -6.58 23.55 8.46
C ASN A 128 -6.66 24.64 9.53
N TYR A 129 -6.77 25.90 9.10
CA TYR A 129 -6.92 27.04 9.97
C TYR A 129 -7.91 28.04 9.36
N LYS A 130 -8.95 28.38 10.10
CA LYS A 130 -9.97 29.32 9.72
C LYS A 130 -9.60 30.71 10.27
N PHE A 131 -9.20 31.64 9.38
CA PHE A 131 -8.91 33.02 9.74
C PHE A 131 -10.19 33.80 10.06
N ASN A 132 -11.22 33.58 9.22
CA ASN A 132 -12.54 34.18 9.35
C ASN A 132 -13.57 33.32 8.56
N GLU A 133 -14.83 33.79 8.48
CA GLU A 133 -15.91 33.03 7.78
C GLU A 133 -15.67 32.86 6.27
N LYS A 134 -14.80 33.67 5.66
CA LYS A 134 -14.56 33.66 4.22
C LYS A 134 -13.19 33.08 3.84
N THR A 135 -12.28 32.96 4.79
CA THR A 135 -10.87 32.58 4.51
C THR A 135 -10.43 31.43 5.39
N LYS A 136 -10.01 30.34 4.75
CA LYS A 136 -9.50 29.15 5.41
C LYS A 136 -8.20 28.68 4.73
N LEU A 137 -7.14 28.54 5.51
CA LEU A 137 -5.89 27.91 5.07
C LEU A 137 -6.02 26.40 5.22
N TYR A 138 -5.59 25.67 4.20
CA TYR A 138 -5.44 24.22 4.21
C TYR A 138 -4.02 23.85 3.82
N ILE A 139 -3.39 22.95 4.58
CA ILE A 139 -2.07 22.39 4.28
C ILE A 139 -2.18 20.89 4.39
N SER A 140 -1.69 20.16 3.38
CA SER A 140 -1.52 18.71 3.45
C SER A 140 -0.14 18.30 2.97
N GLY A 141 0.48 17.40 3.72
CA GLY A 141 1.69 16.69 3.36
C GLY A 141 1.40 15.20 3.23
N LYS A 142 1.72 14.62 2.09
CA LYS A 142 1.71 13.17 1.88
C LYS A 142 3.14 12.66 1.91
N ASN A 143 3.35 11.50 2.55
CA ASN A 143 4.68 10.92 2.68
C ASN A 143 5.70 11.96 3.18
N ILE A 144 5.40 12.61 4.32
CA ILE A 144 6.20 13.75 4.83
C ILE A 144 7.63 13.34 5.23
N THR A 145 7.85 12.07 5.53
CA THR A 145 9.16 11.47 5.79
C THR A 145 9.99 11.24 4.53
N ASP A 146 9.37 11.40 3.35
CA ASP A 146 9.97 11.15 2.04
C ASP A 146 10.48 9.72 1.87
N GLU A 147 9.73 8.75 2.41
CA GLU A 147 10.04 7.33 2.28
C GLU A 147 10.07 6.91 0.80
N SER A 148 11.13 6.21 0.41
CA SER A 148 11.25 5.63 -0.93
C SER A 148 10.75 4.19 -0.90
N TYR A 149 9.65 3.91 -1.59
CA TYR A 149 9.07 2.58 -1.62
C TYR A 149 8.65 2.17 -3.03
N ILE A 150 8.57 0.87 -3.25
CA ILE A 150 8.06 0.30 -4.50
C ILE A 150 6.53 0.28 -4.39
N GLY A 151 5.85 0.92 -5.33
CA GLY A 151 4.37 0.91 -5.39
C GLY A 151 3.83 -0.35 -6.09
N SER A 152 4.51 -0.78 -7.15
CA SER A 152 4.16 -2.00 -7.90
C SER A 152 5.31 -2.42 -8.81
N ARG A 153 5.16 -3.59 -9.46
CA ARG A 153 6.05 -4.05 -10.53
C ARG A 153 5.31 -4.23 -11.83
N LEU A 154 5.99 -3.93 -12.94
CA LEU A 154 5.50 -4.20 -14.30
C LEU A 154 5.93 -5.61 -14.70
N HIS A 155 4.98 -6.51 -14.90
CA HIS A 155 5.26 -7.90 -15.31
C HIS A 155 5.49 -8.08 -16.81
N SER A 156 5.27 -7.06 -17.61
CA SER A 156 5.55 -7.10 -19.03
C SER A 156 6.25 -5.83 -19.46
N ASN A 157 7.46 -6.00 -19.99
CA ASN A 157 8.17 -4.93 -20.68
C ASN A 157 8.61 -5.47 -22.04
N PRO A 158 7.65 -5.66 -22.97
CA PRO A 158 7.93 -6.25 -24.26
C PRO A 158 8.93 -5.37 -25.02
N GLY A 159 10.05 -5.96 -25.39
CA GLY A 159 11.06 -5.32 -26.22
C GLY A 159 12.21 -4.63 -25.48
N GLN A 160 12.16 -4.48 -24.16
CA GLN A 160 13.27 -3.97 -23.37
C GLN A 160 14.15 -5.11 -22.85
N LYS A 161 15.43 -5.07 -23.20
CA LYS A 161 16.43 -6.05 -22.75
C LYS A 161 17.47 -5.43 -21.80
N GLU A 162 17.44 -4.11 -21.65
CA GLU A 162 18.41 -3.36 -20.86
C GLU A 162 17.74 -2.63 -19.69
N ALA A 163 18.12 -2.96 -18.46
CA ALA A 163 17.59 -2.33 -17.25
C ALA A 163 17.87 -0.81 -17.18
N GLY A 164 18.93 -0.35 -17.84
CA GLY A 164 19.27 1.08 -17.92
C GLY A 164 18.27 1.90 -18.73
N LEU A 165 17.53 1.28 -19.66
CA LEU A 165 16.51 1.93 -20.49
C LEU A 165 15.10 1.76 -19.92
N SER A 166 14.88 0.74 -19.11
CA SER A 166 13.61 0.53 -18.43
C SER A 166 13.77 -0.35 -17.19
N SER A 167 12.94 -0.08 -16.20
CA SER A 167 12.85 -0.87 -14.97
C SER A 167 11.44 -1.40 -14.82
N GLY A 168 11.32 -2.63 -14.32
CA GLY A 168 10.04 -3.20 -13.92
C GLY A 168 9.49 -2.61 -12.62
N ILE A 169 10.18 -1.65 -12.01
CA ILE A 169 9.78 -1.04 -10.73
C ILE A 169 9.00 0.25 -10.98
N ILE A 170 7.81 0.35 -10.39
CA ILE A 170 7.05 1.59 -10.28
C ILE A 170 7.22 2.10 -8.86
N ILE A 171 7.91 3.24 -8.72
CA ILE A 171 8.16 3.88 -7.42
C ILE A 171 6.86 4.50 -6.90
N GLY A 172 6.59 4.34 -5.62
CA GLY A 172 5.51 5.05 -4.94
C GLY A 172 5.75 6.56 -4.88
N PRO A 173 4.68 7.37 -4.71
CA PRO A 173 4.80 8.81 -4.64
C PRO A 173 5.75 9.26 -3.53
N ARG A 174 6.70 10.14 -3.89
CA ARG A 174 7.58 10.83 -2.96
C ARG A 174 6.77 11.90 -2.20
N ARG A 175 7.43 12.60 -1.28
CA ARG A 175 6.81 13.68 -0.50
C ARG A 175 6.10 14.70 -1.38
N GLN A 176 4.85 14.97 -1.05
CA GLN A 176 4.02 15.99 -1.68
C GLN A 176 3.48 16.94 -0.62
N ILE A 177 3.57 18.23 -0.88
CA ILE A 177 3.01 19.27 0.00
C ILE A 177 2.04 20.11 -0.85
N ASN A 178 0.82 20.25 -0.35
CA ASN A 178 -0.22 21.08 -0.96
C ASN A 178 -0.65 22.16 0.02
N ILE A 179 -0.80 23.37 -0.46
CA ILE A 179 -1.26 24.54 0.32
C ILE A 179 -2.40 25.17 -0.47
N GLY A 180 -3.51 25.43 0.21
CA GLY A 180 -4.69 26.11 -0.35
C GLY A 180 -5.22 27.17 0.61
N LEU A 181 -5.83 28.24 0.04
CA LEU A 181 -6.43 29.34 0.77
C LEU A 181 -7.88 29.53 0.34
#